data_d5868b68af98ed3631e930af8fc7b1fc
#
_entry.id   d5868b68af98ed3631e930af8fc7b1fc
#
_cell.length_a   1.000
_cell.length_b   1.000
_cell.length_c   1.000
_cell.angle_alpha   90.00
_cell.angle_beta   90.00
_cell.angle_gamma   90.00
#
_symmetry.space_group_name_H-M   'P 1'
#
loop_
_entity.id
_entity.type
_entity.pdbx_description
1 polymer ?
#
loop_
_entity_poly.entity_id
_entity_poly.type
_entity_poly.pdbx_seq_one_letter_code
_entity_poly.pdbx_strand_id
1 'polypeptide(L)'
;MVTGQCNCQPNTYGRECNQCQIGYWNFPDCQPCNCNGHAVACDSRTGECLNCQDYTTGYNCDRCIENYYGDPLLGSEIGCRPCRCPDTVSSGHSYASECALISSSNDVVCYCQPGYAGLKCDICDNNFYGSPEKPGGECISCNCSNNVDLNAPGNCDSKSGKCLQCLYDTAGDNCEFCRDGFYGNAQQQDCRPCDCDVLGSISQQHCDRVTGQCPCLPNVVGTRCDRCQDNHWKIASGEGCEACKCDEIGAYNDQCNPXXXXXXXXXXXXXXXXXXXXXXPYDGQCDCRPGFGGRACDQCEANFWGDPNVECKACECNKYGSSTYQCDQVSGQCKCIKGIGGYKCNECARGWLGEAPYCSPCGECFDNWDDILNELKIETDNVIRRAKQIKTQGATGAYTKEFEDIEKKLSTINNILNSTTVSI
;
A
#
# COMPACT_ATOMS: atom_id res chain seq x y z
N MET A 1 86.80 -45.34 57.61
CA MET A 1 86.08 -44.12 57.96
C MET A 1 84.69 -44.42 58.42
N VAL A 2 84.37 -44.02 59.61
CA VAL A 2 82.99 -44.18 60.11
C VAL A 2 82.11 -43.15 59.44
N THR A 3 81.11 -43.55 58.71
CA THR A 3 80.27 -42.66 57.93
C THR A 3 79.29 -41.86 58.76
N GLY A 4 79.15 -42.15 60.04
CA GLY A 4 78.18 -41.48 60.92
C GLY A 4 76.74 -41.65 60.53
N GLN A 5 76.45 -42.67 59.75
CA GLN A 5 75.07 -43.00 59.33
C GLN A 5 74.44 -43.90 60.39
N CYS A 6 73.25 -43.50 60.92
CA CYS A 6 72.47 -44.27 61.86
C CYS A 6 71.77 -45.45 61.13
N ASN A 7 71.53 -46.55 61.87
CA ASN A 7 70.73 -47.62 61.39
C ASN A 7 69.24 -47.27 61.56
N CYS A 8 68.62 -47.03 60.43
CA CYS A 8 67.26 -46.53 60.40
C CYS A 8 66.23 -47.70 60.57
N GLN A 9 65.11 -47.33 61.14
CA GLN A 9 63.96 -48.26 61.19
C GLN A 9 63.40 -48.41 59.74
N PRO A 10 62.63 -49.48 59.58
CA PRO A 10 62.04 -49.69 58.26
C PRO A 10 61.30 -48.43 57.77
N ASN A 11 61.40 -48.14 56.48
CA ASN A 11 60.73 -47.02 55.80
C ASN A 11 61.21 -45.61 56.24
N THR A 12 62.25 -45.52 57.06
CA THR A 12 62.88 -44.26 57.38
C THR A 12 64.27 -44.14 56.69
N TYR A 13 64.74 -42.91 56.44
CA TYR A 13 66.01 -42.70 55.83
C TYR A 13 66.63 -41.32 56.24
N GLY A 14 67.80 -41.07 55.75
CA GLY A 14 68.57 -39.91 56.08
C GLY A 14 69.67 -40.25 57.11
N ARG A 15 70.63 -39.29 57.25
CA ARG A 15 71.79 -39.53 58.13
C ARG A 15 71.36 -39.81 59.60
N GLU A 16 70.27 -39.09 59.97
CA GLU A 16 69.75 -39.19 61.35
C GLU A 16 68.45 -39.97 61.43
N CYS A 17 68.02 -40.61 60.32
CA CYS A 17 66.83 -41.40 60.23
C CYS A 17 65.54 -40.57 60.54
N ASN A 18 65.56 -39.34 60.15
CA ASN A 18 64.54 -38.33 60.50
C ASN A 18 63.58 -38.05 59.34
N GLN A 19 63.57 -38.88 58.29
CA GLN A 19 62.69 -38.68 57.14
C GLN A 19 62.11 -40.06 56.72
N CYS A 20 60.92 -40.02 56.17
CA CYS A 20 60.35 -41.26 55.55
C CYS A 20 60.98 -41.46 54.18
N GLN A 21 61.16 -42.71 53.74
CA GLN A 21 61.61 -43.07 52.41
C GLN A 21 60.58 -42.61 51.40
N ILE A 22 61.03 -42.42 50.16
CA ILE A 22 60.15 -42.13 49.09
C ILE A 22 59.03 -43.15 48.98
N GLY A 23 57.79 -42.74 48.89
CA GLY A 23 56.63 -43.59 48.91
C GLY A 23 56.03 -43.80 50.35
N TYR A 24 56.61 -43.08 51.36
CA TYR A 24 56.07 -43.10 52.72
C TYR A 24 55.98 -41.69 53.26
N TRP A 25 55.05 -41.49 54.26
CA TRP A 25 54.79 -40.18 54.83
C TRP A 25 54.44 -40.32 56.31
N ASN A 26 54.27 -39.22 57.02
CA ASN A 26 53.89 -39.16 58.42
C ASN A 26 54.97 -39.69 59.40
N PHE A 27 56.18 -39.05 59.28
CA PHE A 27 57.25 -39.37 60.25
C PHE A 27 56.80 -39.09 61.69
N PRO A 28 57.07 -40.02 62.69
CA PRO A 28 57.99 -41.13 62.66
C PRO A 28 57.39 -42.50 62.25
N ASP A 29 56.02 -42.56 62.02
CA ASP A 29 55.35 -43.83 61.77
C ASP A 29 55.43 -44.25 60.26
N CYS A 30 55.93 -43.52 59.38
CA CYS A 30 56.18 -43.71 57.95
C CYS A 30 55.20 -44.74 57.35
N GLN A 31 53.99 -44.25 57.06
CA GLN A 31 52.92 -45.05 56.41
C GLN A 31 53.09 -44.93 54.83
N PRO A 32 52.71 -45.97 54.12
CA PRO A 32 52.83 -45.91 52.65
C PRO A 32 51.91 -44.90 52.06
N CYS A 33 52.32 -44.20 51.00
CA CYS A 33 51.49 -43.30 50.23
C CYS A 33 50.32 -44.09 49.59
N ASN A 34 49.13 -43.57 49.72
CA ASN A 34 47.93 -44.18 49.06
C ASN A 34 47.56 -43.36 47.82
N CYS A 35 48.17 -43.71 46.73
CA CYS A 35 48.00 -42.92 45.45
C CYS A 35 47.30 -43.78 44.41
N ASN A 36 46.56 -44.77 44.78
CA ASN A 36 45.73 -45.63 43.91
C ASN A 36 46.53 -46.20 42.71
N GLY A 37 47.87 -46.33 42.87
CA GLY A 37 48.71 -46.83 41.81
C GLY A 37 49.16 -45.75 40.77
N HIS A 38 48.74 -44.53 40.95
CA HIS A 38 48.98 -43.45 39.95
C HIS A 38 50.10 -42.47 40.35
N ALA A 39 50.78 -42.73 41.46
CA ALA A 39 51.99 -41.99 41.83
C ALA A 39 52.87 -42.85 42.74
N VAL A 40 54.16 -42.64 42.65
CA VAL A 40 55.13 -43.40 43.45
C VAL A 40 55.59 -42.62 44.71
N ALA A 41 55.21 -41.33 44.82
CA ALA A 41 55.63 -40.47 45.91
C ALA A 41 54.49 -39.57 46.37
N CYS A 42 54.51 -39.22 47.64
CA CYS A 42 53.57 -38.27 48.27
C CYS A 42 54.37 -37.31 49.13
N ASP A 43 53.76 -36.20 49.48
CA ASP A 43 54.34 -35.21 50.38
C ASP A 43 54.57 -35.90 51.74
N SER A 44 55.79 -35.78 52.26
CA SER A 44 56.22 -36.53 53.47
C SER A 44 55.46 -36.09 54.73
N ARG A 45 54.78 -34.92 54.71
CA ARG A 45 54.06 -34.45 55.91
C ARG A 45 52.54 -34.63 55.75
N THR A 46 51.99 -34.36 54.57
CA THR A 46 50.55 -34.38 54.37
C THR A 46 50.04 -35.73 53.83
N GLY A 47 50.89 -36.47 53.12
CA GLY A 47 50.46 -37.65 52.38
C GLY A 47 49.85 -37.39 51.03
N GLU A 48 49.76 -36.13 50.60
CA GLU A 48 49.23 -35.77 49.30
C GLU A 48 50.12 -36.30 48.17
N CYS A 49 49.53 -36.99 47.23
CA CYS A 49 50.29 -37.65 46.12
C CYS A 49 50.92 -36.61 45.24
N LEU A 50 52.13 -36.84 44.80
CA LEU A 50 52.93 -35.96 44.00
C LEU A 50 53.06 -36.49 42.59
N ASN A 51 52.80 -35.61 41.61
CA ASN A 51 52.96 -35.96 40.19
C ASN A 51 52.08 -37.16 39.76
N CYS A 52 50.77 -37.04 39.99
CA CYS A 52 49.84 -38.06 39.56
C CYS A 52 50.01 -38.37 38.08
N GLN A 53 50.06 -39.65 37.75
CA GLN A 53 50.23 -40.17 36.39
C GLN A 53 48.84 -40.57 35.83
N ASP A 54 48.83 -41.08 34.59
CA ASP A 54 47.64 -41.67 33.94
C ASP A 54 46.47 -40.73 33.86
N TYR A 55 46.77 -39.43 33.75
CA TYR A 55 45.77 -38.33 33.62
C TYR A 55 44.86 -38.24 34.87
N THR A 56 45.43 -38.55 36.04
CA THR A 56 44.71 -38.44 37.35
C THR A 56 45.12 -37.17 38.08
N THR A 57 44.32 -36.81 39.11
CA THR A 57 44.54 -35.65 39.97
C THR A 57 43.81 -35.90 41.32
N GLY A 58 43.95 -34.97 42.24
CA GLY A 58 43.37 -35.07 43.57
C GLY A 58 44.41 -35.52 44.60
N TYR A 59 43.96 -35.47 45.88
CA TYR A 59 44.83 -35.72 47.00
C TYR A 59 45.50 -37.12 46.92
N ASN A 60 44.71 -38.11 46.50
CA ASN A 60 45.17 -39.49 46.35
C ASN A 60 45.24 -39.94 44.88
N CYS A 61 45.34 -38.99 43.91
CA CYS A 61 45.18 -39.28 42.50
C CYS A 61 43.89 -40.05 42.24
N ASP A 62 42.82 -39.61 42.87
CA ASP A 62 41.51 -40.30 42.94
C ASP A 62 40.47 -39.78 41.96
N ARG A 63 40.82 -38.83 41.07
CA ARG A 63 39.95 -38.26 40.08
C ARG A 63 40.71 -38.05 38.75
N CYS A 64 39.97 -38.07 37.65
CA CYS A 64 40.55 -37.74 36.37
C CYS A 64 40.73 -36.21 36.25
N ILE A 65 41.75 -35.78 35.47
CA ILE A 65 41.93 -34.34 35.12
C ILE A 65 40.78 -33.91 34.19
N GLU A 66 40.61 -32.60 34.03
CA GLU A 66 39.65 -32.06 33.08
C GLU A 66 39.77 -32.72 31.72
N ASN A 67 38.63 -32.93 31.05
CA ASN A 67 38.54 -33.53 29.72
C ASN A 67 38.91 -35.03 29.68
N TYR A 68 38.94 -35.70 30.87
CA TYR A 68 39.13 -37.14 30.96
C TYR A 68 38.03 -37.76 31.87
N TYR A 69 37.70 -39.01 31.59
CA TYR A 69 36.70 -39.78 32.38
C TYR A 69 37.30 -41.17 32.70
N GLY A 70 36.76 -41.77 33.75
CA GLY A 70 37.19 -43.07 34.19
C GLY A 70 37.05 -43.22 35.71
N ASP A 71 37.56 -44.32 36.25
CA ASP A 71 37.55 -44.57 37.69
C ASP A 71 38.95 -44.91 38.15
N PRO A 72 39.75 -43.92 38.56
CA PRO A 72 41.13 -44.18 39.03
C PRO A 72 41.23 -45.03 40.30
N LEU A 73 40.10 -45.17 41.03
CA LEU A 73 40.12 -46.01 42.28
C LEU A 73 40.28 -47.48 42.00
N LEU A 74 40.05 -47.89 40.73
CA LEU A 74 40.22 -49.26 40.29
C LEU A 74 41.66 -49.60 39.89
N GLY A 75 42.57 -48.68 40.16
CA GLY A 75 44.00 -48.85 39.88
C GLY A 75 44.46 -48.45 38.51
N SER A 76 45.77 -48.61 38.22
CA SER A 76 46.40 -48.11 37.03
C SER A 76 45.96 -48.83 35.73
N GLU A 77 45.28 -49.96 35.82
CA GLU A 77 44.83 -50.71 34.63
C GLU A 77 43.59 -50.06 34.01
N ILE A 78 42.83 -49.26 34.74
CA ILE A 78 41.63 -48.57 34.27
C ILE A 78 41.81 -47.06 34.47
N GLY A 79 42.85 -46.54 33.80
CA GLY A 79 43.16 -45.10 33.89
C GLY A 79 42.15 -44.23 33.19
N CYS A 80 42.32 -42.94 33.39
CA CYS A 80 41.47 -41.92 32.79
C CYS A 80 41.63 -41.89 31.27
N ARG A 81 40.54 -41.84 30.56
CA ARG A 81 40.45 -41.80 29.09
C ARG A 81 39.98 -40.43 28.64
N PRO A 82 40.50 -39.91 27.51
CA PRO A 82 40.05 -38.56 27.03
C PRO A 82 38.58 -38.56 26.61
N CYS A 83 37.88 -37.53 27.02
CA CYS A 83 36.51 -37.23 26.52
C CYS A 83 36.56 -36.98 25.01
N ARG A 84 35.58 -37.54 24.30
CA ARG A 84 35.37 -37.26 22.86
C ARG A 84 34.04 -36.59 22.68
N CYS A 85 34.02 -35.24 22.63
CA CYS A 85 32.84 -34.42 22.69
C CYS A 85 32.79 -33.35 21.59
N PRO A 86 32.61 -33.68 20.31
CA PRO A 86 32.62 -35.00 19.67
C PRO A 86 33.98 -35.63 19.51
N ASP A 87 35.05 -34.86 19.55
CA ASP A 87 36.42 -35.35 19.43
C ASP A 87 37.23 -34.90 20.65
N THR A 88 38.51 -35.26 20.72
CA THR A 88 39.36 -34.89 21.87
C THR A 88 39.68 -33.39 21.85
N VAL A 89 39.98 -32.83 23.02
CA VAL A 89 40.35 -31.41 23.15
C VAL A 89 41.59 -31.08 22.29
N SER A 90 42.54 -32.01 22.20
CA SER A 90 43.77 -31.80 21.39
C SER A 90 43.48 -31.63 19.92
N SER A 91 42.35 -32.06 19.39
CA SER A 91 41.99 -31.89 17.98
C SER A 91 41.46 -30.49 17.69
N GLY A 92 41.12 -29.70 18.71
CA GLY A 92 40.45 -28.42 18.50
C GLY A 92 38.97 -28.56 18.18
N HIS A 93 38.41 -29.77 18.29
CA HIS A 93 37.04 -30.09 17.91
C HIS A 93 36.34 -30.78 19.11
N SER A 94 36.26 -30.03 20.21
CA SER A 94 35.61 -30.51 21.46
C SER A 94 34.79 -29.38 22.06
N TYR A 95 33.55 -29.66 22.37
CA TYR A 95 32.56 -28.67 22.86
C TYR A 95 32.06 -29.02 24.24
N ALA A 96 32.89 -29.70 25.07
CA ALA A 96 32.61 -29.97 26.45
C ALA A 96 33.90 -29.91 27.27
N SER A 97 33.80 -29.53 28.57
CA SER A 97 34.91 -29.50 29.50
C SER A 97 34.97 -30.80 30.34
N GLU A 98 33.85 -31.48 30.45
CA GLU A 98 33.72 -32.69 31.26
C GLU A 98 32.89 -33.73 30.53
N CYS A 99 33.10 -34.98 30.85
CA CYS A 99 32.24 -36.08 30.42
C CYS A 99 32.19 -37.15 31.54
N ALA A 100 31.18 -37.97 31.50
CA ALA A 100 31.00 -39.04 32.50
C ALA A 100 30.57 -40.34 31.82
N LEU A 101 30.96 -41.46 32.44
CA LEU A 101 30.53 -42.79 32.02
C LEU A 101 29.19 -43.10 32.66
N ILE A 102 28.20 -43.46 31.88
CA ILE A 102 26.90 -43.93 32.39
C ILE A 102 27.05 -45.43 32.69
N SER A 103 27.07 -45.78 33.97
CA SER A 103 27.29 -47.16 34.42
C SER A 103 26.29 -48.15 33.85
N SER A 104 25.04 -47.71 33.58
CA SER A 104 23.97 -48.60 33.13
C SER A 104 24.08 -48.96 31.61
N SER A 105 24.63 -48.10 30.79
CA SER A 105 24.73 -48.33 29.33
C SER A 105 26.16 -48.40 28.82
N ASN A 106 27.12 -48.06 29.68
CA ASN A 106 28.53 -47.98 29.36
C ASN A 106 28.82 -46.91 28.24
N ASP A 107 27.90 -45.97 28.11
CA ASP A 107 28.06 -44.83 27.19
C ASP A 107 28.71 -43.65 27.90
N VAL A 108 29.43 -42.84 27.14
CA VAL A 108 30.02 -41.61 27.64
C VAL A 108 29.09 -40.44 27.29
N VAL A 109 28.71 -39.66 28.31
CA VAL A 109 27.89 -38.46 28.17
C VAL A 109 28.78 -37.25 28.40
N CYS A 110 28.76 -36.33 27.45
CA CYS A 110 29.49 -35.06 27.54
C CYS A 110 28.61 -33.99 28.18
N TYR A 111 29.19 -33.13 29.01
CA TYR A 111 28.54 -31.95 29.58
C TYR A 111 28.84 -30.81 28.66
N CYS A 112 27.92 -30.61 27.72
CA CYS A 112 28.13 -29.69 26.56
C CYS A 112 28.19 -28.23 26.98
N GLN A 113 29.00 -27.47 26.27
CA GLN A 113 29.04 -26.00 26.34
C GLN A 113 27.69 -25.45 25.88
N PRO A 114 27.32 -24.21 26.30
CA PRO A 114 26.07 -23.58 25.82
C PRO A 114 26.02 -23.51 24.29
N GLY A 115 24.86 -23.88 23.73
CA GLY A 115 24.66 -23.93 22.32
C GLY A 115 24.88 -25.30 21.67
N TYR A 116 25.44 -26.26 22.45
CA TYR A 116 25.71 -27.62 21.97
C TYR A 116 24.86 -28.64 22.76
N ALA A 117 24.52 -29.74 22.11
CA ALA A 117 23.63 -30.76 22.67
C ALA A 117 24.00 -32.14 22.13
N GLY A 118 23.28 -33.16 22.60
CA GLY A 118 23.56 -34.56 22.25
C GLY A 118 24.48 -35.20 23.26
N LEU A 119 24.65 -36.55 23.19
CA LEU A 119 25.52 -37.29 24.12
C LEU A 119 26.99 -36.90 23.95
N LYS A 120 27.37 -36.47 22.78
CA LYS A 120 28.77 -36.12 22.42
C LYS A 120 28.94 -34.65 21.98
N CYS A 121 27.92 -33.78 22.22
CA CYS A 121 27.91 -32.39 21.80
C CYS A 121 28.06 -32.26 20.27
N ASP A 122 27.45 -33.23 19.59
CA ASP A 122 27.56 -33.38 18.11
C ASP A 122 26.34 -32.81 17.37
N ILE A 123 25.42 -32.16 18.09
CA ILE A 123 24.28 -31.43 17.51
C ILE A 123 24.18 -30.07 18.19
N CYS A 124 23.53 -29.12 17.53
CA CYS A 124 23.27 -27.80 18.13
C CYS A 124 22.05 -27.88 19.04
N ASP A 125 22.11 -27.13 20.14
CA ASP A 125 21.02 -27.03 21.10
C ASP A 125 19.88 -26.18 20.50
N ASN A 126 18.74 -26.13 21.19
CA ASN A 126 17.60 -25.31 20.77
C ASN A 126 18.01 -23.88 20.52
N ASN A 127 17.52 -23.32 19.41
CA ASN A 127 17.78 -21.92 19.00
C ASN A 127 19.23 -21.65 18.61
N PHE A 128 19.97 -22.74 18.24
CA PHE A 128 21.29 -22.69 17.63
C PHE A 128 21.29 -23.53 16.34
N TYR A 129 22.18 -23.21 15.42
CA TYR A 129 22.30 -23.92 14.15
C TYR A 129 23.77 -24.11 13.76
N GLY A 130 24.03 -25.12 12.97
CA GLY A 130 25.39 -25.41 12.51
C GLY A 130 25.62 -26.89 12.29
N SER A 131 26.89 -27.29 12.24
CA SER A 131 27.29 -28.68 11.99
C SER A 131 28.46 -29.08 12.89
N PRO A 132 28.23 -29.15 14.22
CA PRO A 132 29.32 -29.44 15.15
C PRO A 132 29.86 -30.86 15.02
N GLU A 133 29.18 -31.72 14.25
CA GLU A 133 29.68 -33.09 13.96
C GLU A 133 30.84 -33.08 13.00
N LYS A 134 31.15 -31.93 12.34
CA LYS A 134 32.22 -31.81 11.36
C LYS A 134 33.40 -31.05 11.97
N PRO A 135 34.65 -31.41 11.61
CA PRO A 135 35.81 -30.66 12.09
C PRO A 135 35.70 -29.17 11.71
N GLY A 136 35.81 -28.30 12.70
CA GLY A 136 35.69 -26.87 12.52
C GLY A 136 34.26 -26.35 12.47
N GLY A 137 33.26 -27.22 12.56
CA GLY A 137 31.84 -26.80 12.62
C GLY A 137 31.48 -26.30 14.00
N GLU A 138 30.74 -25.20 14.06
CA GLU A 138 30.33 -24.56 15.31
C GLU A 138 28.81 -24.41 15.35
N CYS A 139 28.27 -24.21 16.55
CA CYS A 139 26.85 -23.88 16.76
C CYS A 139 26.75 -22.37 16.98
N ILE A 140 25.97 -21.72 16.12
CA ILE A 140 25.76 -20.27 16.12
C ILE A 140 24.32 -20.00 16.56
N SER A 141 24.09 -19.01 17.40
CA SER A 141 22.74 -18.67 17.84
C SER A 141 21.88 -18.15 16.68
N CYS A 142 20.61 -18.57 16.61
CA CYS A 142 19.67 -18.09 15.61
C CYS A 142 19.53 -16.57 15.68
N ASN A 143 19.63 -15.89 14.55
CA ASN A 143 19.42 -14.45 14.47
C ASN A 143 18.05 -14.19 13.82
N CYS A 144 17.01 -14.03 14.64
CA CYS A 144 15.63 -13.84 14.18
C CYS A 144 15.12 -12.42 14.47
N SER A 145 16.01 -11.43 14.45
CA SER A 145 15.69 -9.99 14.60
C SER A 145 14.85 -9.67 15.84
N ASN A 146 14.96 -10.48 16.89
CA ASN A 146 14.16 -10.42 18.12
C ASN A 146 12.66 -10.65 17.89
N ASN A 147 12.31 -11.27 16.76
CA ASN A 147 10.92 -11.50 16.38
C ASN A 147 10.50 -12.96 16.58
N VAL A 148 11.05 -13.60 17.63
CA VAL A 148 10.67 -14.97 18.04
C VAL A 148 10.57 -15.02 19.58
N ASP A 149 9.92 -16.03 20.10
CA ASP A 149 9.89 -16.28 21.56
C ASP A 149 11.17 -17.04 21.92
N LEU A 150 12.11 -16.37 22.55
CA LEU A 150 13.40 -16.98 22.94
C LEU A 150 13.25 -18.18 23.89
N ASN A 151 12.12 -18.30 24.57
CA ASN A 151 11.85 -19.41 25.47
C ASN A 151 11.25 -20.62 24.74
N ALA A 152 10.83 -20.46 23.51
CA ALA A 152 10.27 -21.56 22.71
C ALA A 152 11.39 -22.31 22.00
N PRO A 153 11.31 -23.65 21.91
CA PRO A 153 12.28 -24.41 21.11
C PRO A 153 11.95 -24.32 19.63
N GLY A 154 12.96 -24.52 18.79
CA GLY A 154 12.76 -24.63 17.35
C GLY A 154 12.52 -23.31 16.63
N ASN A 155 13.06 -22.22 17.13
CA ASN A 155 12.93 -20.92 16.49
C ASN A 155 13.59 -20.85 15.11
N CYS A 156 14.62 -21.67 14.88
CA CYS A 156 15.25 -21.73 13.57
C CYS A 156 15.59 -23.16 13.18
N ASP A 157 15.83 -23.34 11.91
CA ASP A 157 16.28 -24.62 11.35
C ASP A 157 17.70 -24.89 11.81
N SER A 158 17.95 -26.07 12.40
CA SER A 158 19.22 -26.43 13.06
C SER A 158 20.42 -26.51 12.11
N LYS A 159 20.20 -26.54 10.79
CA LYS A 159 21.30 -26.61 9.81
C LYS A 159 21.56 -25.28 9.11
N SER A 160 20.47 -24.59 8.67
CA SER A 160 20.58 -23.36 7.87
C SER A 160 20.48 -22.08 8.70
N GLY A 161 19.91 -22.15 9.90
CA GLY A 161 19.67 -20.97 10.73
C GLY A 161 18.44 -20.18 10.34
N LYS A 162 17.68 -20.63 9.32
CA LYS A 162 16.47 -19.96 8.86
C LYS A 162 15.40 -20.00 9.94
N CYS A 163 14.86 -18.82 10.26
CA CYS A 163 13.83 -18.71 11.30
C CYS A 163 12.52 -19.33 10.84
N LEU A 164 11.87 -20.08 11.74
CA LEU A 164 10.67 -20.87 11.45
C LEU A 164 9.43 -20.35 12.16
N GLN A 165 9.57 -19.56 13.24
CA GLN A 165 8.48 -19.15 14.10
C GLN A 165 8.44 -17.63 14.28
N CYS A 166 8.42 -16.87 13.15
CA CYS A 166 8.36 -15.40 13.18
C CYS A 166 7.07 -14.92 13.86
N LEU A 167 7.19 -13.98 14.77
CA LEU A 167 6.08 -13.33 15.50
C LEU A 167 5.87 -11.90 14.96
N TYR A 168 4.85 -11.20 15.49
CA TYR A 168 4.57 -9.78 15.23
C TYR A 168 4.39 -9.50 13.73
N ASP A 169 3.76 -10.46 13.01
CA ASP A 169 3.47 -10.33 11.57
C ASP A 169 4.73 -10.09 10.72
N THR A 170 5.86 -10.67 11.17
CA THR A 170 7.12 -10.58 10.44
C THR A 170 7.36 -11.83 9.59
N ALA A 171 8.33 -11.77 8.67
CA ALA A 171 8.69 -12.84 7.74
C ALA A 171 10.14 -12.66 7.27
N GLY A 172 10.61 -13.61 6.48
CA GLY A 172 11.97 -13.65 5.97
C GLY A 172 12.78 -14.74 6.65
N ASP A 173 14.00 -14.94 6.17
CA ASP A 173 14.87 -15.98 6.73
C ASP A 173 15.34 -15.63 8.13
N ASN A 174 15.33 -14.34 8.48
CA ASN A 174 15.68 -13.85 9.83
C ASN A 174 14.54 -13.05 10.46
N CYS A 175 13.29 -13.20 9.99
CA CYS A 175 12.13 -12.44 10.43
C CYS A 175 12.38 -10.92 10.30
N GLU A 176 13.08 -10.52 9.24
CA GLU A 176 13.64 -9.17 9.10
C GLU A 176 12.73 -8.17 8.38
N PHE A 177 11.59 -8.61 7.82
CA PHE A 177 10.62 -7.72 7.18
C PHE A 177 9.19 -8.13 7.52
N CYS A 178 8.21 -7.25 7.25
CA CYS A 178 6.80 -7.56 7.49
C CYS A 178 6.30 -8.62 6.49
N ARG A 179 5.42 -9.52 6.93
CA ARG A 179 4.86 -10.56 6.06
C ARG A 179 3.94 -9.94 5.01
N ASP A 180 3.58 -10.71 4.00
CA ASP A 180 2.67 -10.27 2.95
C ASP A 180 1.36 -9.80 3.55
N GLY A 181 0.86 -8.67 3.06
CA GLY A 181 -0.34 -8.03 3.60
C GLY A 181 -0.08 -7.10 4.77
N PHE A 182 1.19 -6.91 5.14
CA PHE A 182 1.59 -6.02 6.25
C PHE A 182 2.74 -5.12 5.81
N TYR A 183 2.88 -3.95 6.46
CA TYR A 183 3.94 -2.98 6.20
C TYR A 183 4.42 -2.34 7.50
N GLY A 184 5.62 -1.79 7.49
CA GLY A 184 6.18 -1.12 8.64
C GLY A 184 7.62 -1.51 8.91
N ASN A 185 8.00 -1.47 10.20
CA ASN A 185 9.37 -1.76 10.63
C ASN A 185 9.40 -3.05 11.48
N ALA A 186 9.81 -4.17 10.86
CA ALA A 186 9.89 -5.46 11.52
C ALA A 186 10.88 -5.46 12.69
N GLN A 187 11.96 -4.66 12.61
CA GLN A 187 12.95 -4.61 13.69
C GLN A 187 12.42 -3.94 14.96
N GLN A 188 11.35 -3.14 14.81
CA GLN A 188 10.67 -2.49 15.93
C GLN A 188 9.36 -3.20 16.30
N GLN A 189 9.09 -4.34 15.67
CA GLN A 189 7.87 -5.13 15.89
C GLN A 189 6.61 -4.32 15.55
N ASP A 190 6.71 -3.41 14.55
CA ASP A 190 5.63 -2.52 14.15
C ASP A 190 5.20 -2.84 12.72
N CYS A 191 4.66 -4.05 12.51
CA CYS A 191 4.06 -4.46 11.25
C CYS A 191 2.55 -4.27 11.35
N ARG A 192 1.98 -3.46 10.45
CA ARG A 192 0.56 -3.09 10.41
C ARG A 192 -0.09 -3.66 9.14
N PRO A 193 -1.35 -4.09 9.20
CA PRO A 193 -2.01 -4.61 7.99
C PRO A 193 -2.16 -3.54 6.92
N CYS A 194 -2.02 -3.92 5.65
CA CYS A 194 -2.33 -3.05 4.52
C CYS A 194 -3.80 -2.61 4.61
N ASP A 195 -4.07 -1.32 4.37
CA ASP A 195 -5.43 -0.76 4.44
C ASP A 195 -5.76 -0.08 3.10
N CYS A 196 -5.86 -0.90 2.05
CA CYS A 196 -6.06 -0.42 0.68
C CYS A 196 -7.56 -0.28 0.38
N ASP A 197 -7.93 0.85 -0.27
CA ASP A 197 -9.30 1.12 -0.65
C ASP A 197 -9.80 0.10 -1.67
N VAL A 198 -11.03 -0.37 -1.47
CA VAL A 198 -11.64 -1.43 -2.28
C VAL A 198 -11.85 -0.99 -3.73
N LEU A 199 -12.18 0.29 -3.95
CA LEU A 199 -12.55 0.82 -5.26
C LEU A 199 -11.37 1.41 -6.02
N GLY A 200 -10.34 1.87 -5.29
CA GLY A 200 -9.23 2.57 -5.91
C GLY A 200 -7.94 1.77 -6.04
N SER A 201 -7.85 0.57 -5.45
CA SER A 201 -6.62 -0.22 -5.48
C SER A 201 -6.75 -1.48 -6.34
N ILE A 202 -5.63 -1.91 -6.91
CA ILE A 202 -5.54 -3.14 -7.70
C ILE A 202 -5.69 -4.36 -6.78
N SER A 203 -5.22 -4.25 -5.53
CA SER A 203 -5.27 -5.33 -4.56
C SER A 203 -5.46 -4.75 -3.16
N GLN A 204 -6.38 -5.35 -2.40
CA GLN A 204 -6.66 -4.93 -1.03
C GLN A 204 -5.66 -5.49 -0.02
N GLN A 205 -4.97 -6.57 -0.38
CA GLN A 205 -4.13 -7.34 0.54
C GLN A 205 -2.63 -7.12 0.34
N HIS A 206 -2.23 -6.37 -0.67
CA HIS A 206 -0.81 -6.14 -0.96
C HIS A 206 -0.52 -4.64 -1.01
N CYS A 207 0.45 -4.23 -0.21
CA CYS A 207 0.98 -2.87 -0.24
C CYS A 207 2.50 -2.95 -0.14
N ASP A 208 3.19 -1.86 -0.35
CA ASP A 208 4.64 -1.79 -0.18
C ASP A 208 4.99 -2.06 1.28
N ARG A 209 5.88 -2.99 1.53
CA ARG A 209 6.20 -3.50 2.88
C ARG A 209 6.81 -2.45 3.81
N VAL A 210 7.34 -1.35 3.26
CA VAL A 210 7.99 -0.31 4.06
C VAL A 210 7.05 0.88 4.27
N THR A 211 6.49 1.41 3.16
CA THR A 211 5.70 2.64 3.17
C THR A 211 4.21 2.43 3.40
N GLY A 212 3.70 1.23 3.12
CA GLY A 212 2.27 0.96 3.15
C GLY A 212 1.54 1.43 1.90
N GLN A 213 2.26 1.91 0.86
CA GLN A 213 1.65 2.41 -0.38
C GLN A 213 0.96 1.26 -1.11
N CYS A 214 -0.34 1.41 -1.29
CA CYS A 214 -1.17 0.45 -2.05
C CYS A 214 -0.92 0.60 -3.55
N PRO A 215 -1.07 -0.48 -4.34
CA PRO A 215 -0.99 -0.39 -5.80
C PRO A 215 -2.29 0.20 -6.33
N CYS A 216 -2.27 1.48 -6.75
CA CYS A 216 -3.47 2.20 -7.16
C CYS A 216 -3.86 1.89 -8.61
N LEU A 217 -5.17 1.97 -8.88
CA LEU A 217 -5.73 1.95 -10.22
C LEU A 217 -5.35 3.24 -10.98
N PRO A 218 -5.53 3.30 -12.32
CA PRO A 218 -5.13 4.48 -13.09
C PRO A 218 -5.76 5.78 -12.56
N ASN A 219 -4.93 6.82 -12.44
CA ASN A 219 -5.32 8.17 -12.00
C ASN A 219 -5.90 8.22 -10.58
N VAL A 220 -5.64 7.18 -9.78
CA VAL A 220 -5.98 7.16 -8.34
C VAL A 220 -4.72 7.42 -7.54
N VAL A 221 -4.82 8.18 -6.45
CA VAL A 221 -3.68 8.57 -5.60
C VAL A 221 -4.03 8.38 -4.11
N GLY A 222 -3.03 8.61 -3.27
CA GLY A 222 -3.12 8.39 -1.82
C GLY A 222 -2.46 7.08 -1.43
N THR A 223 -2.00 6.99 -0.19
CA THR A 223 -1.36 5.78 0.33
C THR A 223 -2.32 4.59 0.26
N ARG A 224 -3.61 4.84 0.49
CA ARG A 224 -4.68 3.85 0.46
C ARG A 224 -5.35 3.72 -0.90
N CYS A 225 -4.99 4.59 -1.88
CA CYS A 225 -5.67 4.70 -3.18
C CYS A 225 -7.14 5.12 -3.00
N ASP A 226 -7.39 6.12 -2.17
CA ASP A 226 -8.74 6.49 -1.74
C ASP A 226 -9.27 7.78 -2.37
N ARG A 227 -8.58 8.35 -3.35
CA ARG A 227 -9.01 9.58 -4.03
C ARG A 227 -8.46 9.65 -5.45
N CYS A 228 -9.17 10.37 -6.31
CA CYS A 228 -8.71 10.64 -7.66
C CYS A 228 -7.55 11.66 -7.66
N GLN A 229 -6.70 11.56 -8.65
CA GLN A 229 -5.73 12.59 -9.00
C GLN A 229 -6.46 13.89 -9.32
N ASP A 230 -5.80 15.04 -9.16
CA ASP A 230 -6.39 16.34 -9.49
C ASP A 230 -6.94 16.31 -10.94
N ASN A 231 -8.05 16.98 -11.16
CA ASN A 231 -8.75 17.06 -12.45
C ASN A 231 -9.27 15.70 -12.93
N HIS A 232 -9.49 14.74 -12.01
CA HIS A 232 -10.07 13.41 -12.28
C HIS A 232 -11.20 13.10 -11.30
N TRP A 233 -12.10 12.20 -11.71
CA TRP A 233 -13.30 11.85 -10.95
C TRP A 233 -13.68 10.38 -11.19
N LYS A 234 -14.73 9.87 -10.53
CA LYS A 234 -15.37 8.57 -10.80
C LYS A 234 -14.66 7.37 -10.14
N ILE A 235 -13.99 7.57 -9.00
CA ILE A 235 -13.36 6.47 -8.26
C ILE A 235 -14.36 5.33 -7.97
N ALA A 236 -15.64 5.67 -7.80
CA ALA A 236 -16.70 4.71 -7.48
C ALA A 236 -16.94 3.67 -8.59
N SER A 237 -16.36 3.84 -9.77
CA SER A 237 -16.47 2.85 -10.86
C SER A 237 -15.70 1.56 -10.54
N GLY A 238 -14.64 1.66 -9.72
CA GLY A 238 -13.74 0.54 -9.47
C GLY A 238 -12.80 0.23 -10.63
N GLU A 239 -12.73 1.14 -11.62
CA GLU A 239 -11.87 0.98 -12.80
C GLU A 239 -10.76 2.03 -12.87
N GLY A 240 -10.69 2.86 -11.82
CA GLY A 240 -9.80 4.01 -11.76
C GLY A 240 -10.56 5.30 -12.00
N CYS A 241 -9.85 6.42 -12.14
CA CYS A 241 -10.44 7.74 -12.30
C CYS A 241 -10.31 8.25 -13.73
N GLU A 242 -11.37 8.93 -14.23
CA GLU A 242 -11.45 9.53 -15.55
C GLU A 242 -11.15 11.04 -15.45
N ALA A 243 -10.58 11.63 -16.47
CA ALA A 243 -10.33 13.07 -16.51
C ALA A 243 -11.67 13.86 -16.53
N CYS A 244 -11.72 14.98 -15.85
CA CYS A 244 -12.91 15.85 -15.77
C CYS A 244 -13.37 16.31 -17.13
N LYS A 245 -12.46 16.75 -18.01
CA LYS A 245 -12.74 17.27 -19.36
C LYS A 245 -13.70 18.46 -19.29
N CYS A 246 -13.44 19.41 -18.40
CA CYS A 246 -14.22 20.64 -18.30
C CYS A 246 -13.95 21.54 -19.52
N ASP A 247 -15.01 22.18 -20.04
CA ASP A 247 -14.90 23.05 -21.21
C ASP A 247 -14.11 24.32 -20.85
N GLU A 248 -13.16 24.70 -21.69
CA GLU A 248 -12.25 25.83 -21.45
C GLU A 248 -12.99 27.18 -21.39
N ILE A 249 -14.11 27.30 -22.12
CA ILE A 249 -14.90 28.55 -22.22
C ILE A 249 -15.92 28.57 -21.08
N GLY A 250 -16.65 27.46 -20.89
CA GLY A 250 -17.78 27.41 -19.97
C GLY A 250 -17.43 27.14 -18.52
N ALA A 251 -16.22 26.62 -18.22
CA ALA A 251 -15.83 26.33 -16.85
C ALA A 251 -14.85 27.36 -16.30
N TYR A 252 -14.79 27.50 -14.97
CA TYR A 252 -13.80 28.35 -14.31
C TYR A 252 -12.40 27.74 -14.32
N ASN A 253 -12.31 26.42 -14.33
CA ASN A 253 -11.04 25.66 -14.29
C ASN A 253 -11.29 24.21 -14.73
N ASP A 254 -10.22 23.42 -14.79
CA ASP A 254 -10.27 22.00 -15.19
C ASP A 254 -10.71 21.05 -14.07
N GLN A 255 -11.01 21.58 -12.89
CA GLN A 255 -11.37 20.77 -11.73
C GLN A 255 -12.88 20.47 -11.75
N CYS A 256 -13.23 19.20 -11.57
CA CYS A 256 -14.62 18.80 -11.37
C CYS A 256 -14.77 18.18 -9.96
N ASN A 257 -16.01 17.92 -9.54
CA ASN A 257 -16.30 17.33 -8.23
C ASN A 257 -15.82 15.89 -8.19
N PRO A 258 -14.71 15.62 -7.55
CA PRO A 258 -14.13 14.26 -7.52
C PRO A 258 -14.85 13.31 -6.60
N UNK A 259 -15.58 13.95 -5.72
CA UNK A 259 -16.01 13.13 -4.90
C UNK A 259 -16.76 13.01 -4.39
N UNK A 260 -17.01 12.58 -4.08
CA UNK A 260 -17.38 12.51 -3.54
C UNK A 260 -17.48 12.36 -2.54
N UNK A 261 -17.46 12.82 -1.95
CA UNK A 261 -17.42 12.75 -0.88
C UNK A 261 -18.19 11.92 -0.27
N UNK A 262 -17.72 11.25 -0.15
CA UNK A 262 -18.26 10.39 0.55
C UNK A 262 -18.80 10.96 1.58
N UNK A 263 -19.57 11.06 1.49
CA UNK A 263 -20.26 11.47 2.26
C UNK A 263 -20.02 11.61 3.48
N UNK A 264 -19.42 12.14 3.67
CA UNK A 264 -19.37 12.29 4.80
C UNK A 264 -20.54 12.71 5.30
N UNK A 265 -20.97 12.24 5.56
CA UNK A 265 -22.05 12.43 6.12
C UNK A 265 -22.06 13.37 7.08
N UNK A 266 -21.72 13.87 6.99
CA UNK A 266 -21.90 14.69 8.00
C UNK A 266 -22.66 15.77 7.63
N UNK A 267 -23.42 15.51 8.13
CA UNK A 267 -24.21 16.31 8.23
C UNK A 267 -24.55 17.52 7.79
N UNK A 268 -24.58 17.88 7.82
CA UNK A 268 -25.15 18.95 8.06
C UNK A 268 -25.77 19.70 7.04
N UNK A 269 -26.61 19.64 7.51
CA UNK A 269 -27.49 20.25 7.08
C UNK A 269 -27.55 21.27 6.15
N UNK A 270 -27.65 21.53 5.90
CA UNK A 270 -28.13 22.55 5.48
C UNK A 270 -28.55 22.66 4.13
N UNK A 271 -29.53 22.61 4.37
CA UNK A 271 -30.18 22.88 3.57
C UNK A 271 -30.27 23.31 2.30
N UNK A 272 -30.32 23.46 1.94
CA UNK A 272 -30.71 24.05 1.07
C UNK A 272 -30.91 23.56 -0.21
N UNK A 273 -31.88 23.29 -0.07
CA UNK A 273 -32.23 23.03 -0.97
C UNK A 273 -32.08 22.94 -2.29
N UNK A 274 -31.88 22.92 -2.74
CA UNK A 274 -32.11 22.96 -3.87
C UNK A 274 -31.97 21.79 -4.62
N UNK A 275 -32.69 21.48 -4.90
CA UNK A 275 -32.80 20.68 -5.54
C UNK A 275 -31.86 20.07 -6.11
N UNK A 276 -31.40 19.68 -5.66
CA UNK A 276 -30.57 19.18 -6.11
C UNK A 276 -30.58 18.08 -6.77
N UNK A 277 -30.43 18.03 -7.50
CA UNK A 277 -30.37 17.01 -8.03
C UNK A 277 -29.50 16.17 -7.43
N UNK A 278 -29.66 15.62 -7.02
CA UNK A 278 -29.08 14.84 -6.56
C UNK A 278 -27.97 14.60 -7.10
N UNK A 279 -27.40 15.00 -7.23
CA UNK A 279 -26.42 14.83 -7.65
C UNK A 279 -25.82 13.89 -7.18
N UNK A 280 -25.72 13.09 -7.66
CA UNK A 280 -25.24 12.41 -7.34
C UNK A 280 -24.26 12.68 -7.00
N PRO A 281 -23.60 12.28 -5.94
CA PRO A 281 -22.37 12.74 -5.33
C PRO A 281 -21.08 12.35 -6.07
N TYR A 282 -21.24 11.70 -7.14
CA TYR A 282 -20.11 11.22 -7.97
C TYR A 282 -20.31 11.64 -9.42
N ASP A 283 -20.82 12.86 -9.63
CA ASP A 283 -21.26 13.27 -10.97
C ASP A 283 -20.17 13.88 -11.84
N GLY A 284 -19.01 14.17 -11.29
CA GLY A 284 -17.93 14.78 -12.08
C GLY A 284 -18.27 16.17 -12.60
N GLN A 285 -19.21 16.89 -11.93
CA GLN A 285 -19.67 18.20 -12.35
C GLN A 285 -18.54 19.22 -12.25
N CYS A 286 -18.29 19.90 -13.39
CA CYS A 286 -17.36 21.02 -13.48
C CYS A 286 -17.98 22.29 -12.86
N ASP A 287 -17.14 23.22 -12.45
CA ASP A 287 -17.57 24.51 -11.88
C ASP A 287 -17.84 25.48 -13.04
N CYS A 288 -19.12 25.58 -13.45
CA CYS A 288 -19.51 26.33 -14.63
C CYS A 288 -19.61 27.83 -14.35
N ARG A 289 -19.23 28.63 -15.35
CA ARG A 289 -19.45 30.07 -15.36
C ARG A 289 -20.94 30.35 -15.52
N PRO A 290 -21.43 31.53 -15.09
CA PRO A 290 -22.85 31.86 -15.22
C PRO A 290 -23.35 31.73 -16.66
N GLY A 291 -24.49 31.08 -16.84
CA GLY A 291 -25.11 30.82 -18.12
C GLY A 291 -24.67 29.52 -18.79
N PHE A 292 -23.61 28.88 -18.28
CA PHE A 292 -23.16 27.61 -18.80
C PHE A 292 -23.64 26.46 -17.91
N GLY A 293 -23.88 25.30 -18.50
CA GLY A 293 -24.41 24.12 -17.83
C GLY A 293 -23.92 22.83 -18.47
N GLY A 294 -24.54 21.74 -18.03
CA GLY A 294 -24.05 20.40 -18.39
C GLY A 294 -22.94 19.96 -17.45
N ARG A 295 -22.55 18.69 -17.49
CA ARG A 295 -21.51 18.15 -16.60
C ARG A 295 -20.15 18.82 -16.84
N ALA A 296 -19.82 19.05 -18.10
CA ALA A 296 -18.54 19.63 -18.50
C ALA A 296 -18.60 21.14 -18.75
N CYS A 297 -19.76 21.80 -18.52
CA CYS A 297 -20.01 23.21 -18.84
C CYS A 297 -19.95 23.48 -20.34
N ASP A 298 -20.33 22.50 -21.15
CA ASP A 298 -20.25 22.52 -22.62
C ASP A 298 -21.62 22.80 -23.26
N GLN A 299 -22.58 23.30 -22.50
CA GLN A 299 -23.94 23.61 -22.93
C GLN A 299 -24.38 24.91 -22.29
N CYS A 300 -25.37 25.59 -22.90
CA CYS A 300 -26.02 26.72 -22.22
C CYS A 300 -26.97 26.19 -21.14
N GLU A 301 -26.99 26.86 -19.98
CA GLU A 301 -27.83 26.53 -18.85
C GLU A 301 -29.30 26.77 -19.19
N ALA A 302 -30.23 26.19 -18.41
CA ALA A 302 -31.66 26.45 -18.55
C ALA A 302 -31.94 27.95 -18.49
N ASN A 303 -32.77 28.46 -19.39
CA ASN A 303 -33.14 29.87 -19.57
C ASN A 303 -32.01 30.73 -20.18
N PHE A 304 -31.02 30.04 -20.81
CA PHE A 304 -29.97 30.68 -21.59
C PHE A 304 -29.99 30.08 -23.00
N TRP A 305 -29.40 30.82 -23.95
CA TRP A 305 -29.33 30.47 -25.39
C TRP A 305 -28.03 30.93 -26.00
N GLY A 306 -27.65 30.38 -27.12
CA GLY A 306 -26.48 30.79 -27.87
C GLY A 306 -25.58 29.60 -28.21
N ASP A 307 -24.35 29.92 -28.58
CA ASP A 307 -23.32 28.91 -28.89
C ASP A 307 -22.41 28.76 -27.66
N PRO A 308 -22.42 27.64 -26.98
CA PRO A 308 -21.57 27.48 -25.80
C PRO A 308 -20.07 27.61 -26.09
N ASN A 309 -19.65 27.43 -27.35
CA ASN A 309 -18.26 27.66 -27.75
C ASN A 309 -17.92 29.16 -27.87
N VAL A 310 -18.91 30.05 -27.73
CA VAL A 310 -18.70 31.48 -27.81
C VAL A 310 -19.24 32.18 -26.56
N GLU A 311 -20.58 32.13 -26.38
CA GLU A 311 -21.24 32.81 -25.27
C GLU A 311 -22.65 32.29 -25.10
N CYS A 312 -23.06 32.10 -23.84
CA CYS A 312 -24.45 31.81 -23.49
C CYS A 312 -25.13 33.07 -22.91
N LYS A 313 -26.24 33.49 -23.52
CA LYS A 313 -26.99 34.71 -23.17
C LYS A 313 -28.30 34.36 -22.51
N ALA A 314 -28.71 35.15 -21.52
CA ALA A 314 -29.95 34.93 -20.85
C ALA A 314 -31.15 35.17 -21.79
N CYS A 315 -32.18 34.32 -21.73
CA CYS A 315 -33.41 34.46 -22.56
C CYS A 315 -34.15 35.76 -22.28
N GLU A 316 -34.26 36.15 -21.05
CA GLU A 316 -34.97 37.38 -20.61
C GLU A 316 -36.42 37.45 -21.13
N CYS A 317 -37.09 36.28 -21.21
CA CYS A 317 -38.48 36.23 -21.67
C CYS A 317 -39.40 36.96 -20.70
N ASN A 318 -40.32 37.77 -21.25
CA ASN A 318 -41.27 38.54 -20.45
C ASN A 318 -42.11 37.59 -19.61
N LYS A 319 -42.17 37.88 -18.32
CA LYS A 319 -42.84 37.04 -17.32
C LYS A 319 -44.33 36.81 -17.62
N TYR A 320 -45.00 37.80 -18.16
CA TYR A 320 -46.46 37.79 -18.38
C TYR A 320 -46.83 37.46 -19.82
N GLY A 321 -45.92 37.68 -20.76
CA GLY A 321 -46.19 37.50 -22.19
C GLY A 321 -45.66 36.19 -22.77
N SER A 322 -44.80 35.47 -22.06
CA SER A 322 -44.23 34.22 -22.54
C SER A 322 -44.88 33.00 -21.88
N SER A 323 -44.94 31.91 -22.65
CA SER A 323 -45.50 30.64 -22.14
C SER A 323 -44.48 29.87 -21.29
N THR A 324 -43.20 30.12 -21.47
CA THR A 324 -42.09 29.53 -20.68
C THR A 324 -40.99 30.53 -20.52
N TYR A 325 -40.09 30.36 -19.55
CA TYR A 325 -38.90 31.18 -19.40
C TYR A 325 -37.77 30.75 -20.35
N GLN A 326 -37.90 29.54 -20.89
CA GLN A 326 -36.90 28.99 -21.83
C GLN A 326 -37.21 29.50 -23.25
N CYS A 327 -36.29 30.20 -23.81
CA CYS A 327 -36.33 30.63 -25.22
C CYS A 327 -35.77 29.55 -26.13
N ASP A 328 -35.88 29.75 -27.43
CA ASP A 328 -35.26 28.88 -28.42
C ASP A 328 -33.74 28.94 -28.25
N GLN A 329 -33.10 27.80 -28.14
CA GLN A 329 -31.70 27.70 -27.79
C GLN A 329 -30.74 28.25 -28.83
N VAL A 330 -31.19 28.35 -30.09
CA VAL A 330 -30.35 28.84 -31.20
C VAL A 330 -30.60 30.34 -31.46
N SER A 331 -31.89 30.73 -31.62
CA SER A 331 -32.26 32.07 -31.98
C SER A 331 -32.49 33.02 -30.79
N GLY A 332 -32.72 32.47 -29.59
CA GLY A 332 -33.04 33.26 -28.43
C GLY A 332 -34.51 33.79 -28.39
N GLN A 333 -35.32 33.39 -29.38
CA GLN A 333 -36.72 33.81 -29.50
C GLN A 333 -37.58 33.20 -28.39
N CYS A 334 -38.25 34.00 -27.62
CA CYS A 334 -39.15 33.55 -26.59
C CYS A 334 -40.45 33.00 -27.19
N LYS A 335 -41.06 32.02 -26.55
CA LYS A 335 -42.33 31.42 -26.96
C LYS A 335 -43.48 32.21 -26.29
N CYS A 336 -44.13 33.04 -27.08
CA CYS A 336 -45.17 33.94 -26.56
C CYS A 336 -46.51 33.25 -26.46
N ILE A 337 -47.35 33.76 -25.54
CA ILE A 337 -48.73 33.36 -25.43
C ILE A 337 -49.56 34.05 -26.52
N LYS A 338 -50.80 33.56 -26.74
CA LYS A 338 -51.67 34.06 -27.80
C LYS A 338 -51.90 35.58 -27.65
N GLY A 339 -51.71 36.31 -28.75
CA GLY A 339 -51.90 37.78 -28.79
C GLY A 339 -50.68 38.57 -28.38
N ILE A 340 -49.60 37.90 -27.92
CA ILE A 340 -48.36 38.55 -27.54
C ILE A 340 -47.30 38.19 -28.58
N GLY A 341 -46.45 39.15 -28.91
CA GLY A 341 -45.36 39.02 -29.89
C GLY A 341 -44.10 39.69 -29.42
N GLY A 342 -43.22 39.95 -30.37
CA GLY A 342 -41.90 40.47 -30.10
C GLY A 342 -40.90 39.37 -29.74
N TYR A 343 -39.65 39.71 -29.73
CA TYR A 343 -38.56 38.77 -29.52
C TYR A 343 -38.58 38.21 -28.09
N LYS A 344 -38.95 39.06 -27.13
CA LYS A 344 -39.02 38.71 -25.71
C LYS A 344 -40.45 38.58 -25.18
N CYS A 345 -41.45 38.57 -26.10
CA CYS A 345 -42.88 38.52 -25.76
C CYS A 345 -43.30 39.75 -24.93
N ASN A 346 -42.83 40.91 -25.32
CA ASN A 346 -43.09 42.16 -24.60
C ASN A 346 -43.89 43.17 -25.45
N GLU A 347 -44.47 42.74 -26.59
CA GLU A 347 -45.25 43.55 -27.51
C GLU A 347 -46.54 42.80 -27.84
N CYS A 348 -47.56 43.56 -28.35
CA CYS A 348 -48.71 42.87 -28.92
C CYS A 348 -48.37 42.24 -30.26
N ALA A 349 -48.92 41.06 -30.52
CA ALA A 349 -48.70 40.33 -31.78
C ALA A 349 -49.41 41.06 -32.92
N ARG A 350 -48.98 40.82 -34.16
CA ARG A 350 -49.62 41.35 -35.34
C ARG A 350 -51.12 41.00 -35.31
N GLY A 351 -51.96 41.98 -35.53
CA GLY A 351 -53.42 41.85 -35.45
C GLY A 351 -53.99 41.99 -34.05
N TRP A 352 -53.16 42.47 -33.11
CA TRP A 352 -53.58 42.72 -31.75
C TRP A 352 -53.20 44.14 -31.34
N LEU A 353 -54.07 44.79 -30.56
CA LEU A 353 -53.92 46.18 -30.11
C LEU A 353 -53.79 46.25 -28.59
N GLY A 354 -53.11 47.26 -28.11
CA GLY A 354 -52.91 47.50 -26.70
C GLY A 354 -51.46 47.50 -26.30
N GLU A 355 -51.22 47.21 -25.02
CA GLU A 355 -49.88 47.15 -24.46
C GLU A 355 -49.73 45.81 -23.72
N ALA A 356 -48.67 45.09 -24.10
CA ALA A 356 -48.43 43.75 -23.52
C ALA A 356 -48.37 43.84 -21.99
N PRO A 357 -49.01 42.93 -21.24
CA PRO A 357 -49.64 41.70 -21.70
C PRO A 357 -51.15 41.81 -22.02
N TYR A 358 -51.70 43.04 -22.06
CA TYR A 358 -53.16 43.32 -22.22
C TYR A 358 -53.49 43.60 -23.69
N CYS A 359 -53.25 42.63 -24.55
CA CYS A 359 -53.47 42.76 -26.01
C CYS A 359 -54.85 42.19 -26.35
N SER A 360 -55.62 42.97 -27.18
CA SER A 360 -56.94 42.57 -27.67
C SER A 360 -56.90 42.47 -29.21
N PRO A 361 -57.66 41.59 -29.83
CA PRO A 361 -57.64 41.42 -31.27
C PRO A 361 -58.19 42.66 -32.00
N CYS A 362 -57.59 42.99 -33.14
CA CYS A 362 -58.01 44.15 -33.98
C CYS A 362 -59.36 43.98 -34.64
N GLY A 363 -59.81 42.71 -34.82
CA GLY A 363 -61.12 42.40 -35.39
C GLY A 363 -61.07 41.98 -36.87
N GLU A 364 -62.21 41.58 -37.38
CA GLU A 364 -62.39 40.94 -38.69
C GLU A 364 -61.80 41.79 -39.89
N CYS A 365 -61.84 43.11 -39.77
CA CYS A 365 -61.31 43.95 -40.84
C CYS A 365 -59.80 43.72 -41.00
N PHE A 366 -59.05 43.60 -39.90
CA PHE A 366 -57.62 43.30 -39.96
C PHE A 366 -57.36 41.90 -40.52
N ASP A 367 -58.15 40.94 -40.04
CA ASP A 367 -57.98 39.54 -40.46
C ASP A 367 -58.18 39.38 -41.96
N ASN A 368 -59.24 40.06 -42.54
CA ASN A 368 -59.49 40.06 -43.99
C ASN A 368 -58.32 40.66 -44.81
N TRP A 369 -57.79 41.81 -44.32
CA TRP A 369 -56.62 42.42 -44.98
C TRP A 369 -55.38 41.57 -44.86
N ASP A 370 -55.15 40.95 -43.73
CA ASP A 370 -53.98 40.10 -43.53
C ASP A 370 -54.02 38.85 -44.43
N ASP A 371 -55.19 38.25 -44.60
CA ASP A 371 -55.41 37.12 -45.52
C ASP A 371 -55.10 37.55 -46.98
N ILE A 372 -55.58 38.74 -47.42
CA ILE A 372 -55.32 39.26 -48.77
C ILE A 372 -53.82 39.50 -48.97
N LEU A 373 -53.13 40.08 -47.96
CA LEU A 373 -51.68 40.34 -48.02
C LEU A 373 -50.88 39.02 -48.08
N ASN A 374 -51.30 38.03 -47.34
CA ASN A 374 -50.65 36.71 -47.31
C ASN A 374 -50.81 36.02 -48.69
N GLU A 375 -52.04 36.08 -49.26
CA GLU A 375 -52.30 35.53 -50.59
C GLU A 375 -51.42 36.21 -51.65
N LEU A 376 -51.36 37.56 -51.59
CA LEU A 376 -50.53 38.35 -52.51
C LEU A 376 -49.05 37.98 -52.39
N LYS A 377 -48.58 37.79 -51.14
CA LYS A 377 -47.19 37.41 -50.90
C LYS A 377 -46.87 36.05 -51.55
N ILE A 378 -47.79 35.06 -51.31
CA ILE A 378 -47.64 33.70 -51.91
C ILE A 378 -47.60 33.80 -53.42
N GLU A 379 -48.49 34.58 -54.04
CA GLU A 379 -48.53 34.76 -55.48
C GLU A 379 -47.23 35.42 -55.98
N THR A 380 -46.74 36.45 -55.28
CA THR A 380 -45.49 37.12 -55.61
C THR A 380 -44.31 36.18 -55.60
N ASP A 381 -44.22 35.34 -54.51
CA ASP A 381 -43.15 34.34 -54.39
C ASP A 381 -43.26 33.29 -55.52
N ASN A 382 -44.47 32.91 -55.92
CA ASN A 382 -44.68 31.99 -57.02
C ASN A 382 -44.20 32.58 -58.33
N VAL A 383 -44.51 33.87 -58.58
CA VAL A 383 -44.05 34.60 -59.78
C VAL A 383 -42.50 34.67 -59.80
N ILE A 384 -41.89 35.04 -58.66
CA ILE A 384 -40.44 35.11 -58.51
C ILE A 384 -39.81 33.74 -58.81
N ARG A 385 -40.41 32.68 -58.27
CA ARG A 385 -39.93 31.33 -58.47
C ARG A 385 -40.00 30.94 -59.95
N ARG A 386 -41.12 31.24 -60.63
CA ARG A 386 -41.29 30.95 -62.03
C ARG A 386 -40.30 31.76 -62.88
N ALA A 387 -40.12 33.05 -62.59
CA ALA A 387 -39.15 33.87 -63.26
C ALA A 387 -37.72 33.36 -63.17
N LYS A 388 -37.33 32.90 -61.96
CA LYS A 388 -36.03 32.27 -61.71
C LYS A 388 -35.88 30.96 -62.50
N GLN A 389 -36.96 30.16 -62.60
CA GLN A 389 -36.95 28.94 -63.40
C GLN A 389 -36.75 29.22 -64.86
N ILE A 390 -37.47 30.21 -65.41
CA ILE A 390 -37.31 30.64 -66.82
C ILE A 390 -35.89 31.11 -67.07
N LYS A 391 -35.33 31.90 -66.17
CA LYS A 391 -33.93 32.37 -66.25
C LYS A 391 -32.93 31.21 -66.25
N THR A 392 -33.12 30.22 -65.43
CA THR A 392 -32.19 29.08 -65.33
C THR A 392 -32.38 28.05 -66.45
N GLN A 393 -33.59 27.93 -67.03
CA GLN A 393 -33.88 26.97 -68.09
C GLN A 393 -33.55 27.60 -69.52
N GLY A 394 -32.99 28.76 -69.51
CA GLY A 394 -32.39 29.35 -70.75
C GLY A 394 -33.39 29.86 -71.81
N ALA A 395 -34.37 30.65 -71.38
CA ALA A 395 -35.06 31.50 -72.35
C ALA A 395 -34.05 32.55 -72.85
N THR A 396 -33.34 32.19 -73.87
CA THR A 396 -32.41 33.10 -74.56
C THR A 396 -33.20 34.14 -75.30
N GLY A 397 -32.94 35.35 -74.93
CA GLY A 397 -33.44 36.31 -75.89
C GLY A 397 -33.82 37.67 -75.45
N ALA A 398 -34.79 38.17 -76.12
CA ALA A 398 -35.11 39.58 -76.28
C ALA A 398 -35.57 40.33 -75.03
N TYR A 399 -35.85 39.59 -73.94
CA TYR A 399 -36.45 40.19 -72.73
C TYR A 399 -35.62 40.02 -71.47
N THR A 400 -34.35 39.67 -71.57
CA THR A 400 -33.48 39.40 -70.38
C THR A 400 -33.37 40.66 -69.49
N LYS A 401 -33.24 41.81 -70.10
CA LYS A 401 -33.12 43.07 -69.36
C LYS A 401 -34.42 43.43 -68.63
N GLU A 402 -35.54 43.20 -69.32
CA GLU A 402 -36.86 43.42 -68.68
C GLU A 402 -37.13 42.45 -67.52
N PHE A 403 -36.73 41.24 -67.70
CA PHE A 403 -36.85 40.27 -66.62
C PHE A 403 -35.96 40.64 -65.42
N GLU A 404 -34.72 41.05 -65.63
CA GLU A 404 -33.81 41.54 -64.57
C GLU A 404 -34.41 42.75 -63.84
N ASP A 405 -35.05 43.71 -64.65
CA ASP A 405 -35.69 44.86 -64.04
C ASP A 405 -36.93 44.51 -63.23
N ILE A 406 -37.73 43.56 -63.70
CA ILE A 406 -38.90 43.04 -63.02
C ILE A 406 -38.41 42.33 -61.69
N GLU A 407 -37.37 41.49 -61.77
CA GLU A 407 -36.81 40.77 -60.60
C GLU A 407 -36.32 41.77 -59.52
N LYS A 408 -35.63 42.82 -59.92
CA LYS A 408 -35.18 43.92 -59.09
C LYS A 408 -36.33 44.64 -58.40
N LYS A 409 -37.40 44.94 -59.14
CA LYS A 409 -38.61 45.61 -58.64
C LYS A 409 -39.34 44.69 -57.66
N LEU A 410 -39.48 43.38 -57.97
CA LEU A 410 -40.13 42.40 -57.12
C LEU A 410 -39.32 42.20 -55.80
N SER A 411 -37.99 42.18 -55.88
CA SER A 411 -37.11 42.10 -54.71
C SER A 411 -37.30 43.38 -53.87
N THR A 412 -37.43 44.50 -54.41
CA THR A 412 -37.67 45.79 -53.71
C THR A 412 -39.05 45.73 -52.99
N ILE A 413 -40.11 45.32 -53.73
CA ILE A 413 -41.46 45.16 -53.16
C ILE A 413 -41.43 44.17 -52.03
N ASN A 414 -40.77 43.01 -52.17
CA ASN A 414 -40.68 41.97 -51.16
C ASN A 414 -39.93 42.50 -49.91
N ASN A 415 -38.88 43.26 -50.08
CA ASN A 415 -38.13 43.91 -48.98
C ASN A 415 -39.05 44.91 -48.23
N ILE A 416 -39.86 45.71 -48.99
CA ILE A 416 -40.81 46.64 -48.39
C ILE A 416 -41.88 45.86 -47.59
N LEU A 417 -42.45 44.80 -48.17
CA LEU A 417 -43.43 43.97 -47.50
C LEU A 417 -42.88 43.33 -46.23
N ASN A 418 -41.63 42.84 -46.27
CA ASN A 418 -40.99 42.23 -45.12
C ASN A 418 -40.53 43.28 -44.08
N SER A 419 -40.20 44.49 -44.50
CA SER A 419 -39.78 45.57 -43.59
C SER A 419 -40.97 46.37 -43.03
N THR A 420 -42.14 46.28 -43.64
CA THR A 420 -43.39 46.82 -43.09
C THR A 420 -44.04 45.75 -42.20
N THR A 421 -43.33 45.29 -41.19
CA THR A 421 -43.98 44.94 -39.96
C THR A 421 -44.30 46.28 -39.31
N VAL A 422 -45.45 46.77 -39.63
CA VAL A 422 -45.97 48.03 -39.06
C VAL A 422 -46.06 47.85 -37.56
N SER A 423 -45.25 48.62 -36.84
CA SER A 423 -45.59 48.96 -35.48
C SER A 423 -46.85 49.81 -35.57
N ILE A 424 -48.00 49.20 -35.36
CA ILE A 424 -49.21 49.95 -35.03
C ILE A 424 -49.28 50.04 -33.54
#